data_8421add5943a29ad49ab8ed74c7a7bab
#
_entry.id   8421add5943a29ad49ab8ed74c7a7bab
#
_cell.length_a   1.000
_cell.length_b   1.000
_cell.length_c   1.000
_cell.angle_alpha   90.00
_cell.angle_beta   90.00
_cell.angle_gamma   90.00
#
_symmetry.space_group_name_H-M   'P 1'
#
loop_
_entity.id
_entity.type
_entity.pdbx_description
1 polymer ?
#
loop_
_entity_poly.entity_id
_entity_poly.type
_entity_poly.pdbx_seq_one_letter_code
_entity_poly.pdbx_strand_id
1 'polypeptide(L)'
;MCNIAIYSVTLFCYTNCERGFCMEKWISKKELLAKTGISYGQLYRWKREKLIPDDWFIKRAAFTGQETFFPRERVLERISFILENKDRYALRELVEMLSPNPENRRYPAKALDAATSGLSSALARALCVEEWNHAQALCLLVASGARAQCALTEEETLDVARGLLEWGNALLAERGQIAILRWQGEPLPLLIFAEDALLPSRGAQLLYSLPLSDMFRDYAPVLNKIDEEENP
;
A
#
# COMPACT_ATOMS: atom_id res chain seq x y z
N MET A 1 -42.37 -4.61 -0.86
CA MET A 1 -41.63 -3.74 -1.78
C MET A 1 -40.83 -2.75 -0.93
N CYS A 2 -39.63 -3.09 -0.53
CA CYS A 2 -38.71 -2.17 0.13
C CYS A 2 -37.53 -1.90 -0.80
N ASN A 3 -37.51 -0.69 -1.34
CA ASN A 3 -36.38 -0.17 -2.11
C ASN A 3 -35.20 0.05 -1.16
N ILE A 4 -34.19 -0.78 -1.22
CA ILE A 4 -32.91 -0.55 -0.58
C ILE A 4 -32.12 0.33 -1.55
N ALA A 5 -32.05 1.62 -1.23
CA ALA A 5 -31.17 2.56 -1.89
C ALA A 5 -29.72 2.18 -1.54
N ILE A 6 -29.01 1.67 -2.54
CA ILE A 6 -27.55 1.48 -2.47
C ILE A 6 -26.94 2.88 -2.50
N TYR A 7 -26.57 3.41 -1.35
CA TYR A 7 -25.78 4.63 -1.28
C TYR A 7 -24.36 4.32 -1.73
N SER A 8 -24.09 4.72 -2.95
CA SER A 8 -22.75 4.84 -3.52
C SER A 8 -21.92 5.79 -2.64
N VAL A 9 -20.98 5.25 -1.88
CA VAL A 9 -19.99 6.01 -1.09
C VAL A 9 -18.81 6.47 -1.95
N THR A 10 -18.95 6.46 -3.25
CA THR A 10 -17.91 6.85 -4.20
C THR A 10 -18.12 8.26 -4.76
N LEU A 11 -18.37 9.26 -3.93
CA LEU A 11 -18.27 10.64 -4.44
C LEU A 11 -18.16 11.69 -3.33
N PHE A 12 -17.07 11.72 -2.57
CA PHE A 12 -16.85 12.88 -1.71
C PHE A 12 -15.38 13.31 -1.57
N CYS A 13 -14.61 13.29 -2.65
CA CYS A 13 -13.29 13.95 -2.66
C CYS A 13 -12.85 14.53 -4.01
N TYR A 14 -13.77 14.73 -4.97
CA TYR A 14 -13.42 15.32 -6.28
C TYR A 14 -14.34 16.48 -6.68
N THR A 15 -14.52 17.47 -5.81
CA THR A 15 -14.98 18.77 -6.28
C THR A 15 -14.43 19.87 -5.39
N ASN A 16 -13.73 20.80 -6.04
CA ASN A 16 -13.28 22.10 -5.56
C ASN A 16 -11.90 22.16 -4.90
N CYS A 17 -10.84 22.12 -5.70
CA CYS A 17 -9.74 23.04 -5.51
C CYS A 17 -9.06 23.39 -6.84
N GLU A 18 -9.80 23.99 -7.76
CA GLU A 18 -9.19 24.86 -8.76
C GLU A 18 -8.82 26.18 -8.07
N ARG A 19 -7.51 26.51 -8.10
CA ARG A 19 -6.91 27.76 -7.61
C ARG A 19 -6.87 28.00 -6.10
N GLY A 20 -6.28 27.06 -5.37
CA GLY A 20 -5.85 27.30 -3.99
C GLY A 20 -4.86 26.23 -3.57
N PHE A 21 -3.57 26.54 -3.67
CA PHE A 21 -2.52 25.68 -3.11
C PHE A 21 -2.75 25.57 -1.60
N CYS A 22 -3.32 24.45 -1.14
CA CYS A 22 -3.47 24.19 0.27
C CYS A 22 -2.07 23.96 0.87
N MET A 23 -1.53 25.00 1.51
CA MET A 23 -0.23 24.99 2.17
C MET A 23 -0.12 23.87 3.23
N GLU A 24 -1.25 23.35 3.72
CA GLU A 24 -1.28 22.22 4.65
C GLU A 24 -0.79 20.90 4.05
N LYS A 25 -0.92 20.73 2.74
CA LYS A 25 -0.47 19.51 2.04
C LYS A 25 1.00 19.50 1.65
N TRP A 26 1.68 20.64 1.75
CA TRP A 26 3.05 20.80 1.30
C TRP A 26 3.94 21.34 2.41
N ILE A 27 5.21 20.91 2.43
CA ILE A 27 6.23 21.41 3.35
C ILE A 27 7.42 21.93 2.55
N SER A 28 7.92 23.11 2.90
CA SER A 28 9.12 23.64 2.27
C SER A 28 10.37 22.89 2.74
N LYS A 29 11.42 22.89 1.91
CA LYS A 29 12.70 22.28 2.29
C LYS A 29 13.24 22.82 3.62
N LYS A 30 13.16 24.12 3.85
CA LYS A 30 13.61 24.76 5.09
C LYS A 30 12.84 24.26 6.32
N GLU A 31 11.52 24.19 6.21
CA GLU A 31 10.64 23.69 7.26
C GLU A 31 10.86 22.19 7.52
N LEU A 32 11.02 21.39 6.44
CA LEU A 32 11.30 19.97 6.54
C LEU A 32 12.57 19.69 7.33
N LEU A 33 13.67 20.35 7.00
CA LEU A 33 14.95 20.17 7.70
C LEU A 33 14.84 20.60 9.17
N ALA A 34 14.15 21.70 9.44
CA ALA A 34 13.94 22.19 10.82
C ALA A 34 13.09 21.21 11.64
N LYS A 35 12.05 20.61 11.04
CA LYS A 35 11.12 19.72 11.72
C LYS A 35 11.70 18.32 11.97
N THR A 36 12.48 17.80 11.03
CA THR A 36 13.02 16.43 11.10
C THR A 36 14.43 16.36 11.71
N GLY A 37 15.11 17.49 11.82
CA GLY A 37 16.49 17.55 12.33
C GLY A 37 17.53 16.98 11.38
N ILE A 38 17.16 16.57 10.16
CA ILE A 38 18.12 16.06 9.18
C ILE A 38 18.90 17.20 8.52
N SER A 39 20.13 16.92 8.11
CA SER A 39 20.95 17.87 7.37
C SER A 39 20.58 17.91 5.88
N TYR A 40 20.91 19.01 5.22
CA TYR A 40 20.81 19.13 3.76
C TYR A 40 21.55 17.99 3.04
N GLY A 41 22.74 17.64 3.52
CA GLY A 41 23.53 16.54 2.96
C GLY A 41 22.84 15.18 3.07
N GLN A 42 22.17 14.90 4.20
CA GLN A 42 21.39 13.66 4.38
C GLN A 42 20.21 13.62 3.43
N LEU A 43 19.43 14.70 3.30
CA LEU A 43 18.28 14.77 2.39
C LEU A 43 18.69 14.45 0.93
N TYR A 44 19.77 15.07 0.44
CA TYR A 44 20.25 14.85 -0.93
C TYR A 44 20.99 13.53 -1.12
N ARG A 45 21.61 12.97 -0.07
CA ARG A 45 22.12 11.61 -0.07
C ARG A 45 20.98 10.62 -0.23
N TRP A 46 19.93 10.75 0.58
CA TRP A 46 18.74 9.87 0.52
C TRP A 46 17.99 9.99 -0.81
N LYS A 47 17.97 11.16 -1.42
CA LYS A 47 17.50 11.34 -2.80
C LYS A 47 18.32 10.51 -3.79
N ARG A 48 19.66 10.63 -3.74
CA ARG A 48 20.56 9.92 -4.65
C ARG A 48 20.47 8.39 -4.47
N GLU A 49 20.34 7.94 -3.25
CA GLU A 49 20.16 6.53 -2.90
C GLU A 49 18.72 6.03 -3.10
N LYS A 50 17.82 6.86 -3.69
CA LYS A 50 16.41 6.53 -3.95
C LYS A 50 15.56 6.25 -2.71
N LEU A 51 16.02 6.59 -1.52
CA LEU A 51 15.24 6.52 -0.29
C LEU A 51 14.08 7.53 -0.28
N ILE A 52 14.25 8.68 -0.91
CA ILE A 52 13.19 9.68 -1.14
C ILE A 52 12.98 9.81 -2.64
N PRO A 53 11.79 9.59 -3.17
CA PRO A 53 11.48 9.64 -4.59
C PRO A 53 11.81 11.00 -5.23
N ASP A 54 12.33 10.98 -6.45
CA ASP A 54 12.71 12.20 -7.17
C ASP A 54 11.52 13.10 -7.48
N ASP A 55 10.34 12.53 -7.75
CA ASP A 55 9.08 13.19 -8.04
C ASP A 55 8.52 14.00 -6.86
N TRP A 56 8.96 13.69 -5.61
CA TRP A 56 8.60 14.47 -4.43
C TRP A 56 9.33 15.80 -4.32
N PHE A 57 10.41 16.02 -5.09
CA PHE A 57 11.18 17.27 -5.12
C PHE A 57 10.56 18.28 -6.09
N ILE A 58 9.46 18.92 -5.68
CA ILE A 58 8.72 19.86 -6.51
C ILE A 58 9.34 21.26 -6.37
N LYS A 59 9.92 21.75 -7.47
CA LYS A 59 10.48 23.10 -7.52
C LYS A 59 9.38 24.09 -7.90
N ARG A 60 9.25 25.17 -7.15
CA ARG A 60 8.33 26.27 -7.43
C ARG A 60 9.04 27.61 -7.35
N ALA A 61 8.57 28.56 -8.16
CA ALA A 61 9.02 29.93 -8.05
C ALA A 61 8.48 30.54 -6.74
N ALA A 62 9.39 31.09 -5.93
CA ALA A 62 9.09 31.86 -4.72
C ALA A 62 9.64 33.27 -4.89
N PHE A 63 9.22 34.19 -4.04
CA PHE A 63 9.64 35.60 -4.11
C PHE A 63 11.16 35.79 -4.04
N THR A 64 11.88 34.83 -3.44
CA THR A 64 13.36 34.83 -3.25
C THR A 64 14.11 33.91 -4.22
N GLY A 65 13.43 33.37 -5.27
CA GLY A 65 14.01 32.43 -6.22
C GLY A 65 13.23 31.14 -6.31
N GLN A 66 13.93 30.02 -6.64
CA GLN A 66 13.31 28.69 -6.66
C GLN A 66 13.34 28.04 -5.27
N GLU A 67 12.19 27.62 -4.77
CA GLU A 67 12.09 26.85 -3.53
C GLU A 67 11.58 25.43 -3.83
N THR A 68 12.07 24.45 -3.04
CA THR A 68 11.68 23.05 -3.17
C THR A 68 10.65 22.72 -2.10
N PHE A 69 9.54 22.12 -2.53
CA PHE A 69 8.45 21.65 -1.68
C PHE A 69 8.30 20.13 -1.80
N PHE A 70 7.75 19.53 -0.74
CA PHE A 70 7.51 18.11 -0.62
C PHE A 70 6.06 17.86 -0.18
N PRO A 71 5.45 16.70 -0.54
CA PRO A 71 4.19 16.28 0.06
C PRO A 71 4.40 16.06 1.57
N ARG A 72 3.76 16.91 2.39
CA ARG A 72 4.05 17.07 3.82
C ARG A 72 4.01 15.76 4.59
N GLU A 73 2.88 15.09 4.57
CA GLU A 73 2.69 13.86 5.35
C GLU A 73 3.63 12.76 4.88
N ARG A 74 3.62 12.47 3.59
CA ARG A 74 4.45 11.41 2.99
C ARG A 74 5.94 11.56 3.28
N VAL A 75 6.47 12.79 3.12
CA VAL A 75 7.91 13.00 3.33
C VAL A 75 8.28 12.94 4.81
N LEU A 76 7.41 13.40 5.72
CA LEU A 76 7.66 13.32 7.15
C LEU A 76 7.64 11.87 7.64
N GLU A 77 6.65 11.08 7.26
CA GLU A 77 6.56 9.66 7.60
C GLU A 77 7.76 8.88 7.04
N ARG A 78 8.11 9.13 5.78
CA ARG A 78 9.27 8.51 5.13
C ARG A 78 10.58 8.80 5.86
N ILE A 79 10.79 10.06 6.24
CA ILE A 79 12.00 10.46 7.00
C ILE A 79 11.99 9.87 8.40
N SER A 80 10.86 9.85 9.09
CA SER A 80 10.73 9.18 10.40
C SER A 80 11.11 7.72 10.33
N PHE A 81 10.56 6.99 9.34
CA PHE A 81 10.90 5.59 9.11
C PHE A 81 12.39 5.38 8.86
N ILE A 82 13.03 6.23 8.02
CA ILE A 82 14.46 6.14 7.74
C ILE A 82 15.27 6.39 9.03
N LEU A 83 14.90 7.39 9.81
CA LEU A 83 15.60 7.73 11.06
C LEU A 83 15.51 6.62 12.11
N GLU A 84 14.35 5.98 12.24
CA GLU A 84 14.11 4.87 13.17
C GLU A 84 14.87 3.61 12.80
N ASN A 85 15.12 3.40 11.52
CA ASN A 85 15.65 2.14 10.99
C ASN A 85 17.11 2.23 10.48
N LYS A 86 17.66 3.44 10.26
CA LYS A 86 19.03 3.65 9.72
C LYS A 86 20.16 2.99 10.51
N ASP A 87 19.95 2.73 11.80
CA ASP A 87 20.95 2.12 12.68
C ASP A 87 20.80 0.59 12.75
N ARG A 88 19.70 0.04 12.20
CA ARG A 88 19.40 -1.39 12.18
C ARG A 88 19.62 -2.03 10.82
N TYR A 89 19.43 -1.28 9.74
CA TYR A 89 19.47 -1.76 8.36
C TYR A 89 20.46 -0.95 7.54
N ALA A 90 21.13 -1.61 6.60
CA ALA A 90 21.94 -0.92 5.62
C ALA A 90 21.04 -0.03 4.72
N LEU A 91 21.61 1.07 4.19
CA LEU A 91 20.85 1.98 3.31
C LEU A 91 20.19 1.27 2.13
N ARG A 92 20.83 0.25 1.60
CA ARG A 92 20.33 -0.56 0.48
C ARG A 92 19.09 -1.35 0.88
N GLU A 93 19.09 -1.96 2.05
CA GLU A 93 17.93 -2.68 2.59
C GLU A 93 16.76 -1.72 2.85
N LEU A 94 17.05 -0.50 3.34
CA LEU A 94 16.04 0.54 3.49
C LEU A 94 15.46 0.99 2.15
N VAL A 95 16.26 1.04 1.08
CA VAL A 95 15.77 1.32 -0.28
C VAL A 95 14.81 0.22 -0.73
N GLU A 96 15.13 -1.03 -0.49
CA GLU A 96 14.29 -2.17 -0.83
C GLU A 96 12.97 -2.16 -0.06
N MET A 97 13.04 -1.90 1.25
CA MET A 97 11.86 -1.73 2.12
C MET A 97 10.97 -0.54 1.71
N LEU A 98 11.59 0.52 1.20
CA LEU A 98 10.96 1.78 0.81
C LEU A 98 10.85 1.95 -0.71
N SER A 99 11.07 0.93 -1.48
CA SER A 99 11.27 0.97 -2.95
C SER A 99 10.28 1.90 -3.67
N PRO A 100 10.76 2.85 -4.51
CA PRO A 100 9.97 4.01 -4.91
C PRO A 100 8.98 3.79 -6.03
N ASN A 101 8.79 2.60 -6.54
CA ASN A 101 7.71 2.34 -7.50
C ASN A 101 7.32 0.87 -7.57
N PRO A 102 6.63 0.36 -6.51
CA PRO A 102 6.02 -0.95 -6.61
C PRO A 102 5.03 -1.07 -7.79
N GLU A 103 4.48 0.05 -8.25
CA GLU A 103 3.50 0.08 -9.35
C GLU A 103 4.05 -0.47 -10.69
N ASN A 104 5.36 -0.34 -10.93
CA ASN A 104 5.99 -0.81 -12.17
C ASN A 104 6.47 -2.27 -12.11
N ARG A 105 6.52 -2.87 -10.92
CA ARG A 105 6.92 -4.27 -10.80
C ARG A 105 5.85 -5.20 -11.34
N ARG A 106 6.28 -6.24 -12.05
CA ARG A 106 5.44 -7.30 -12.58
C ARG A 106 5.97 -8.64 -12.08
N TYR A 107 5.05 -9.49 -11.70
CA TYR A 107 5.35 -10.82 -11.15
C TYR A 107 4.65 -11.85 -12.04
N PRO A 108 5.39 -12.75 -12.70
CA PRO A 108 4.80 -13.86 -13.43
C PRO A 108 3.89 -14.68 -12.49
N ALA A 109 2.72 -15.07 -12.98
CA ALA A 109 1.74 -15.77 -12.13
C ALA A 109 2.33 -17.01 -11.46
N LYS A 110 3.18 -17.77 -12.18
CA LYS A 110 3.85 -18.95 -11.64
C LYS A 110 4.84 -18.65 -10.52
N ALA A 111 5.52 -17.51 -10.56
CA ALA A 111 6.51 -17.13 -9.55
C ALA A 111 5.87 -16.95 -8.17
N LEU A 112 4.59 -16.55 -8.12
CA LEU A 112 3.83 -16.39 -6.87
C LEU A 112 3.21 -17.69 -6.35
N ASP A 113 3.19 -18.77 -7.11
CA ASP A 113 2.46 -20.00 -6.73
C ASP A 113 2.97 -20.63 -5.45
N ALA A 114 4.27 -20.63 -5.22
CA ALA A 114 4.87 -21.19 -4.00
C ALA A 114 4.38 -20.42 -2.75
N ALA A 115 4.28 -19.09 -2.84
CA ALA A 115 3.87 -18.23 -1.75
C ALA A 115 2.34 -18.15 -1.58
N THR A 116 1.57 -18.49 -2.63
CA THR A 116 0.11 -18.39 -2.66
C THR A 116 -0.60 -19.74 -2.74
N SER A 117 0.13 -20.85 -2.59
CA SER A 117 -0.41 -22.21 -2.69
C SER A 117 -1.20 -22.46 -4.01
N GLY A 118 -0.70 -21.92 -5.13
CA GLY A 118 -1.30 -22.08 -6.46
C GLY A 118 -2.45 -21.11 -6.77
N LEU A 119 -2.87 -20.27 -5.83
CA LEU A 119 -3.95 -19.28 -6.01
C LEU A 119 -3.65 -18.32 -7.17
N SER A 120 -2.38 -17.91 -7.30
CA SER A 120 -1.93 -16.98 -8.34
C SER A 120 -2.22 -17.51 -9.75
N SER A 121 -1.73 -18.70 -10.08
CA SER A 121 -1.98 -19.32 -11.39
C SER A 121 -3.44 -19.70 -11.62
N ALA A 122 -4.19 -20.04 -10.58
CA ALA A 122 -5.61 -20.33 -10.69
C ALA A 122 -6.39 -19.08 -11.13
N LEU A 123 -6.17 -17.93 -10.47
CA LEU A 123 -6.80 -16.66 -10.83
C LEU A 123 -6.27 -16.10 -12.15
N ALA A 124 -4.99 -16.23 -12.44
CA ALA A 124 -4.40 -15.78 -13.71
C ALA A 124 -5.08 -16.43 -14.90
N ARG A 125 -5.33 -17.74 -14.83
CA ARG A 125 -6.08 -18.46 -15.86
C ARG A 125 -7.53 -17.98 -15.97
N ALA A 126 -8.21 -17.75 -14.84
CA ALA A 126 -9.60 -17.31 -14.83
C ALA A 126 -9.78 -15.89 -15.38
N LEU A 127 -8.79 -15.02 -15.16
CA LEU A 127 -8.81 -13.61 -15.59
C LEU A 127 -8.05 -13.35 -16.89
N CYS A 128 -7.46 -14.39 -17.51
CA CYS A 128 -6.66 -14.30 -18.74
C CYS A 128 -5.50 -13.30 -18.62
N VAL A 129 -4.79 -13.31 -17.50
CA VAL A 129 -3.59 -12.50 -17.24
C VAL A 129 -2.37 -13.41 -17.09
N GLU A 130 -1.19 -12.95 -17.49
CA GLU A 130 0.06 -13.69 -17.37
C GLU A 130 0.89 -13.23 -16.17
N GLU A 131 0.73 -11.96 -15.80
CA GLU A 131 1.51 -11.29 -14.76
C GLU A 131 0.61 -10.46 -13.85
N TRP A 132 1.07 -10.27 -12.63
CA TRP A 132 0.45 -9.43 -11.61
C TRP A 132 1.29 -8.18 -11.36
N ASN A 133 0.66 -7.03 -11.19
CA ASN A 133 1.36 -5.87 -10.65
C ASN A 133 1.58 -6.04 -9.13
N HIS A 134 2.35 -5.13 -8.54
CA HIS A 134 2.72 -5.23 -7.12
C HIS A 134 1.50 -5.22 -6.17
N ALA A 135 0.52 -4.36 -6.41
CA ALA A 135 -0.71 -4.32 -5.60
C ALA A 135 -1.50 -5.63 -5.72
N GLN A 136 -1.63 -6.17 -6.92
CA GLN A 136 -2.30 -7.44 -7.17
C GLN A 136 -1.56 -8.61 -6.51
N ALA A 137 -0.23 -8.63 -6.57
CA ALA A 137 0.58 -9.65 -5.90
C ALA A 137 0.38 -9.61 -4.37
N LEU A 138 0.32 -8.41 -3.76
CA LEU A 138 -0.02 -8.25 -2.34
C LEU A 138 -1.42 -8.79 -2.03
N CYS A 139 -2.43 -8.52 -2.87
CA CYS A 139 -3.78 -9.07 -2.70
C CYS A 139 -3.77 -10.60 -2.61
N LEU A 140 -3.03 -11.25 -3.51
CA LEU A 140 -2.94 -12.71 -3.55
C LEU A 140 -2.26 -13.29 -2.31
N LEU A 141 -1.19 -12.63 -1.83
CA LEU A 141 -0.51 -13.02 -0.60
C LEU A 141 -1.41 -12.86 0.63
N VAL A 142 -2.15 -11.75 0.71
CA VAL A 142 -3.13 -11.52 1.79
C VAL A 142 -4.24 -12.57 1.78
N ALA A 143 -4.82 -12.87 0.62
CA ALA A 143 -5.85 -13.90 0.49
C ALA A 143 -5.33 -15.28 0.91
N SER A 144 -4.12 -15.62 0.51
CA SER A 144 -3.46 -16.87 0.90
C SER A 144 -3.17 -16.93 2.40
N GLY A 145 -2.70 -15.83 2.98
CA GLY A 145 -2.48 -15.70 4.44
C GLY A 145 -3.77 -15.83 5.24
N ALA A 146 -4.83 -15.18 4.77
CA ALA A 146 -6.16 -15.30 5.39
C ALA A 146 -6.71 -16.72 5.32
N ARG A 147 -6.52 -17.44 4.21
CA ARG A 147 -6.87 -18.85 4.09
C ARG A 147 -6.23 -19.69 5.16
N ALA A 148 -4.92 -19.50 5.36
CA ALA A 148 -4.17 -20.26 6.35
C ALA A 148 -4.62 -20.00 7.80
N GLN A 149 -5.03 -18.76 8.12
CA GLN A 149 -5.41 -18.35 9.47
C GLN A 149 -6.88 -18.60 9.79
N CYS A 150 -7.77 -18.47 8.81
CA CYS A 150 -9.23 -18.49 8.99
C CYS A 150 -9.90 -19.76 8.47
N ALA A 151 -9.10 -20.73 8.01
CA ALA A 151 -9.59 -21.99 7.43
C ALA A 151 -10.62 -21.76 6.29
N LEU A 152 -10.39 -20.76 5.43
CA LEU A 152 -11.23 -20.52 4.27
C LEU A 152 -11.11 -21.70 3.29
N THR A 153 -12.21 -22.06 2.66
CA THR A 153 -12.20 -23.02 1.55
C THR A 153 -11.45 -22.45 0.35
N GLU A 154 -11.17 -23.27 -0.64
CA GLU A 154 -10.54 -22.80 -1.88
C GLU A 154 -11.42 -21.80 -2.63
N GLU A 155 -12.73 -22.07 -2.72
CA GLU A 155 -13.72 -21.21 -3.34
C GLU A 155 -13.82 -19.86 -2.62
N GLU A 156 -13.98 -19.87 -1.29
CA GLU A 156 -13.99 -18.65 -0.46
C GLU A 156 -12.70 -17.84 -0.63
N THR A 157 -11.56 -18.50 -0.76
CA THR A 157 -10.27 -17.82 -0.96
C THR A 157 -10.20 -17.13 -2.32
N LEU A 158 -10.73 -17.76 -3.36
CA LEU A 158 -10.83 -17.17 -4.70
C LEU A 158 -11.74 -15.93 -4.69
N ASP A 159 -12.86 -15.98 -3.98
CA ASP A 159 -13.79 -14.85 -3.89
C ASP A 159 -13.20 -13.69 -3.08
N VAL A 160 -12.54 -13.99 -1.97
CA VAL A 160 -11.77 -12.98 -1.21
C VAL A 160 -10.69 -12.35 -2.10
N ALA A 161 -9.91 -13.15 -2.82
CA ALA A 161 -8.86 -12.63 -3.68
C ALA A 161 -9.41 -11.74 -4.81
N ARG A 162 -10.52 -12.12 -5.44
CA ARG A 162 -11.21 -11.28 -6.43
C ARG A 162 -11.65 -9.94 -5.84
N GLY A 163 -12.28 -9.95 -4.67
CA GLY A 163 -12.69 -8.72 -3.99
C GLY A 163 -11.50 -7.82 -3.64
N LEU A 164 -10.37 -8.38 -3.19
CA LEU A 164 -9.15 -7.63 -2.94
C LEU A 164 -8.58 -7.02 -4.23
N LEU A 165 -8.59 -7.75 -5.34
CA LEU A 165 -8.10 -7.28 -6.63
C LEU A 165 -8.88 -6.08 -7.18
N GLU A 166 -10.16 -5.94 -6.85
CA GLU A 166 -10.99 -4.79 -7.25
C GLU A 166 -10.49 -3.46 -6.68
N TRP A 167 -9.79 -3.49 -5.54
CA TRP A 167 -9.28 -2.26 -4.92
C TRP A 167 -8.01 -1.70 -5.59
N GLY A 168 -7.29 -2.52 -6.35
CA GLY A 168 -6.11 -2.09 -7.10
C GLY A 168 -5.10 -1.37 -6.21
N ASN A 169 -4.67 -0.19 -6.66
CA ASN A 169 -3.67 0.62 -5.96
C ASN A 169 -4.18 1.26 -4.64
N ALA A 170 -5.47 1.15 -4.30
CA ALA A 170 -5.96 1.63 -3.00
C ALA A 170 -5.31 0.88 -1.82
N LEU A 171 -4.86 -0.36 -2.04
CA LEU A 171 -4.10 -1.14 -1.06
C LEU A 171 -2.70 -0.59 -0.80
N LEU A 172 -2.16 0.27 -1.67
CA LEU A 172 -0.87 0.91 -1.48
C LEU A 172 -0.98 2.19 -0.62
N ALA A 173 -2.14 2.46 -0.03
CA ALA A 173 -2.32 3.55 0.92
C ALA A 173 -1.45 3.32 2.16
N GLU A 174 -0.92 4.41 2.71
CA GLU A 174 -0.03 4.37 3.88
C GLU A 174 -0.77 4.03 5.17
N ARG A 175 -2.10 4.22 5.22
CA ARG A 175 -2.93 4.00 6.42
C ARG A 175 -4.19 3.24 6.08
N GLY A 176 -4.56 2.37 6.99
CA GLY A 176 -5.76 1.57 6.89
C GLY A 176 -5.53 0.13 7.30
N GLN A 177 -6.56 -0.65 7.15
CA GLN A 177 -6.53 -2.09 7.44
C GLN A 177 -7.41 -2.86 6.45
N ILE A 178 -7.00 -4.07 6.16
CA ILE A 178 -7.83 -5.07 5.48
C ILE A 178 -8.56 -5.84 6.55
N ALA A 179 -9.87 -5.99 6.41
CA ALA A 179 -10.66 -6.90 7.23
C ALA A 179 -11.42 -7.87 6.34
N ILE A 180 -11.59 -9.11 6.80
CA ILE A 180 -12.46 -10.08 6.16
C ILE A 180 -13.52 -10.46 7.19
N LEU A 181 -14.77 -10.17 6.87
CA LEU A 181 -15.92 -10.54 7.67
C LEU A 181 -16.62 -11.75 7.06
N ARG A 182 -17.22 -12.59 7.90
CA ARG A 182 -18.25 -13.53 7.44
C ARG A 182 -19.61 -12.87 7.59
N TRP A 183 -20.30 -12.65 6.48
CA TRP A 183 -21.64 -12.06 6.46
C TRP A 183 -22.58 -12.97 5.70
N GLN A 184 -23.68 -13.39 6.34
CA GLN A 184 -24.65 -14.32 5.74
C GLN A 184 -24.04 -15.64 5.21
N GLY A 185 -22.95 -16.09 5.81
CA GLY A 185 -22.23 -17.29 5.38
C GLY A 185 -21.05 -17.05 4.45
N GLU A 186 -21.02 -15.91 3.76
CA GLU A 186 -20.00 -15.58 2.77
C GLU A 186 -18.87 -14.70 3.33
N PRO A 187 -17.61 -14.89 2.90
CA PRO A 187 -16.52 -14.01 3.26
C PRO A 187 -16.60 -12.70 2.48
N LEU A 188 -16.56 -11.59 3.19
CA LEU A 188 -16.61 -10.23 2.64
C LEU A 188 -15.32 -9.50 3.00
N PRO A 189 -14.42 -9.23 2.05
CA PRO A 189 -13.28 -8.38 2.28
C PRO A 189 -13.69 -6.90 2.37
N LEU A 190 -13.04 -6.16 3.27
CA LEU A 190 -13.23 -4.72 3.49
C LEU A 190 -11.87 -4.04 3.55
N LEU A 191 -11.74 -2.89 2.90
CA LEU A 191 -10.62 -1.97 3.07
C LEU A 191 -11.09 -0.76 3.87
N ILE A 192 -10.48 -0.55 5.02
CA ILE A 192 -10.87 0.46 5.99
C ILE A 192 -9.74 1.45 6.16
N PHE A 193 -9.98 2.73 5.86
CA PHE A 193 -9.01 3.82 5.98
C PHE A 193 -9.03 4.50 7.36
N ALA A 194 -9.44 3.79 8.38
CA ALA A 194 -9.44 4.24 9.77
C ALA A 194 -8.56 3.32 10.63
N GLU A 195 -8.00 3.89 11.67
CA GLU A 195 -7.20 3.13 12.67
C GLU A 195 -8.08 2.54 13.78
N ASP A 196 -9.39 2.85 13.78
CA ASP A 196 -10.32 2.40 14.80
C ASP A 196 -10.62 0.91 14.68
N ALA A 197 -10.90 0.30 15.83
CA ALA A 197 -11.28 -1.11 15.89
C ALA A 197 -12.59 -1.36 15.13
N LEU A 198 -12.60 -2.36 14.26
CA LEU A 198 -13.82 -2.82 13.60
C LEU A 198 -14.64 -3.64 14.56
N LEU A 199 -15.83 -3.14 14.91
CA LEU A 199 -16.78 -3.85 15.75
C LEU A 199 -17.93 -4.37 14.87
N PRO A 200 -17.93 -5.65 14.49
CA PRO A 200 -19.01 -6.22 13.69
C PRO A 200 -20.33 -6.26 14.50
N SER A 201 -21.42 -5.90 13.84
CA SER A 201 -22.77 -6.01 14.40
C SER A 201 -23.27 -7.45 14.40
N ARG A 202 -24.47 -7.67 14.96
CA ARG A 202 -25.11 -9.00 14.95
C ARG A 202 -25.23 -9.55 13.51
N GLY A 203 -24.76 -10.78 13.30
CA GLY A 203 -24.79 -11.47 12.01
C GLY A 203 -23.53 -11.31 11.17
N ALA A 204 -22.56 -10.51 11.60
CA ALA A 204 -21.22 -10.45 11.01
C ALA A 204 -20.19 -10.99 11.99
N GLN A 205 -19.23 -11.77 11.50
CA GLN A 205 -18.10 -12.30 12.26
C GLN A 205 -16.82 -11.79 11.64
N LEU A 206 -15.94 -11.16 12.42
CA LEU A 206 -14.59 -10.83 11.96
C LEU A 206 -13.79 -12.13 11.87
N LEU A 207 -13.32 -12.45 10.66
CA LEU A 207 -12.46 -13.60 10.41
C LEU A 207 -10.99 -13.21 10.44
N TYR A 208 -10.64 -12.09 9.81
CA TYR A 208 -9.27 -11.64 9.59
C TYR A 208 -9.17 -10.13 9.67
N SER A 209 -8.08 -9.64 10.21
CA SER A 209 -7.75 -8.21 10.20
C SER A 209 -6.26 -8.04 10.07
N LEU A 210 -5.83 -7.18 9.14
CA LEU A 210 -4.43 -6.91 8.83
C LEU A 210 -4.25 -5.41 8.59
N PRO A 211 -3.53 -4.68 9.46
CA PRO A 211 -3.10 -3.32 9.16
C PRO A 211 -2.26 -3.27 7.87
N LEU A 212 -2.43 -2.25 7.05
CA LEU A 212 -1.65 -2.10 5.81
C LEU A 212 -0.14 -2.00 6.08
N SER A 213 0.27 -1.38 7.20
CA SER A 213 1.66 -1.36 7.65
C SER A 213 2.23 -2.76 7.86
N ASP A 214 1.44 -3.64 8.47
CA ASP A 214 1.85 -5.03 8.72
C ASP A 214 1.85 -5.85 7.44
N MET A 215 0.91 -5.59 6.54
CA MET A 215 0.89 -6.20 5.21
C MET A 215 2.21 -5.94 4.46
N PHE A 216 2.67 -4.70 4.44
CA PHE A 216 3.94 -4.37 3.79
C PHE A 216 5.13 -5.02 4.49
N ARG A 217 5.18 -4.97 5.82
CA ARG A 217 6.24 -5.60 6.60
C ARG A 217 6.35 -7.11 6.33
N ASP A 218 5.21 -7.78 6.27
CA ASP A 218 5.17 -9.25 6.22
C ASP A 218 5.33 -9.79 4.78
N TYR A 219 4.80 -9.09 3.78
CA TYR A 219 4.76 -9.58 2.40
C TYR A 219 5.76 -8.92 1.44
N ALA A 220 6.24 -7.70 1.71
CA ALA A 220 7.25 -7.08 0.85
C ALA A 220 8.54 -7.90 0.74
N PRO A 221 9.08 -8.53 1.81
CA PRO A 221 10.23 -9.41 1.70
C PRO A 221 10.01 -10.63 0.80
N VAL A 222 8.79 -11.18 0.79
CA VAL A 222 8.41 -12.31 -0.08
C VAL A 222 8.47 -11.87 -1.55
N LEU A 223 7.90 -10.71 -1.86
CA LEU A 223 7.91 -10.18 -3.22
C LEU A 223 9.30 -9.78 -3.70
N ASN A 224 10.14 -9.23 -2.82
CA ASN A 224 11.52 -8.90 -3.15
C ASN A 224 12.33 -10.16 -3.50
N LYS A 225 12.17 -11.24 -2.74
CA LYS A 225 12.83 -12.51 -3.03
C LYS A 225 12.42 -13.09 -4.38
N ILE A 226 11.12 -13.03 -4.71
CA ILE A 226 10.62 -13.49 -6.02
C ILE A 226 11.20 -12.64 -7.15
N ASP A 227 11.30 -11.32 -6.95
CA ASP A 227 11.87 -10.41 -7.96
C ASP A 227 13.37 -10.68 -8.21
N GLU A 228 14.13 -11.03 -7.16
CA GLU A 228 15.54 -11.42 -7.27
C GLU A 228 15.74 -12.77 -7.97
N GLU A 229 14.82 -13.72 -7.79
CA GLU A 229 14.86 -15.04 -8.43
C GLU A 229 14.53 -14.97 -9.93
N GLU A 230 13.64 -14.03 -10.32
CA GLU A 230 13.23 -13.84 -11.72
C GLU A 230 14.18 -12.90 -12.50
N ASN A 231 14.91 -12.01 -11.81
CA ASN A 231 15.84 -11.02 -12.40
C ASN A 231 17.23 -11.10 -11.72
N PRO A 232 17.98 -12.20 -11.90
CA PRO A 232 19.28 -12.44 -11.27
C PRO A 232 20.41 -11.50 -11.75
#